data_3ee74e91f1e4b1dc8c30825fe51363c8
#
_entry.id   3ee74e91f1e4b1dc8c30825fe51363c8
#
_cell.length_a   1.000
_cell.length_b   1.000
_cell.length_c   1.000
_cell.angle_alpha   90.00
_cell.angle_beta   90.00
_cell.angle_gamma   90.00
#
_symmetry.space_group_name_H-M   'P 1'
#
loop_
_entity.id
_entity.type
_entity.pdbx_description
1 polymer ?
#
loop_
_entity_poly.entity_id
_entity_poly.type
_entity_poly.pdbx_seq_one_letter_code
_entity_poly.pdbx_strand_id
1 'polypeptide(L)'
;GGDHYKFMPTQVDRKAFKSVIENEEYDPDNQIVQSWKYLQKKVKTSGFEIERIKKIVTSNFSIVSITLDTNDNPYLVFESLNAKGRSLSQADLIKNYFFMRVDVSKQEEIYSRFWEPMQKNLGDDLSEFIRHYMMRHGGNIRQTDVYYALKDEVSAENTIDYLTSLNEYSIYYRNMKYPKNISDSEIRVRFERLNWIEVTTAYPLLLYIYGKYDNGNITKEEFCGVIDVIENYLIRRFVCDYKTNTLNKTFGAAYSYLSKYDDVDIVEGISSYLSGKGYPKDDEFAERFMNTKLYGGGDRLQKTKFILASLEKSFKHKEIVALDNLTIEHVMPQTLSDWWVDYLGDDAFVIQDMYLHTIGNLTLTAYNSDLSNKPYPEKRKYFSESHLELNKYFLFSQEWKKDDIIKRAKSLTMKALEIWPYFGSEEVASDVDSKSYSTPQSVYCLGRYSKVRSWRDVLTFTLETLYEELPEYFEQIVKTYPKWFAKDEKQLRAPRLLSSGYYIEVNDSANAIYSKCQKILDAVHLVDADWKVEYEK
;
A
#
# COMPACT_ATOMS: atom_id res chain seq x y z
N GLY A 1 20.12 -44.55 -27.01
CA GLY A 1 20.25 -44.12 -25.66
C GLY A 1 18.89 -43.83 -25.05
N GLY A 2 18.32 -44.80 -24.32
CA GLY A 2 17.07 -44.58 -23.62
C GLY A 2 17.30 -43.68 -22.40
N ASP A 3 16.42 -42.73 -22.19
CA ASP A 3 16.45 -41.91 -20.99
C ASP A 3 16.36 -42.82 -19.75
N HIS A 4 17.40 -42.74 -18.91
CA HIS A 4 17.48 -43.53 -17.68
C HIS A 4 16.33 -43.20 -16.72
N TYR A 5 15.83 -41.96 -16.80
CA TYR A 5 14.70 -41.47 -16.00
C TYR A 5 13.43 -41.35 -16.84
N LYS A 6 12.36 -42.03 -16.41
CA LYS A 6 11.04 -41.93 -17.05
C LYS A 6 10.25 -40.69 -16.63
N PHE A 7 10.67 -40.04 -15.57
CA PHE A 7 10.13 -38.78 -15.06
C PHE A 7 11.29 -37.91 -14.61
N MET A 8 11.23 -36.63 -14.93
CA MET A 8 12.23 -35.66 -14.53
C MET A 8 11.48 -34.41 -14.05
N PRO A 9 11.74 -33.95 -12.81
CA PRO A 9 11.12 -32.70 -12.32
C PRO A 9 11.73 -31.49 -13.01
N THR A 10 11.20 -30.30 -12.63
CA THR A 10 11.69 -29.01 -13.11
C THR A 10 13.17 -28.82 -12.77
N GLN A 11 13.84 -27.87 -13.44
CA GLN A 11 15.29 -27.64 -13.34
C GLN A 11 15.76 -27.51 -11.87
N VAL A 12 15.01 -26.75 -11.04
CA VAL A 12 15.37 -26.50 -9.64
C VAL A 12 15.47 -27.78 -8.81
N ASP A 13 14.58 -28.75 -9.07
CA ASP A 13 14.47 -29.98 -8.29
C ASP A 13 15.24 -31.14 -8.88
N ARG A 14 15.72 -30.97 -10.12
CA ARG A 14 16.35 -32.07 -10.92
C ARG A 14 17.56 -32.68 -10.24
N LYS A 15 18.46 -31.85 -9.71
CA LYS A 15 19.66 -32.31 -9.01
C LYS A 15 19.30 -33.09 -7.76
N ALA A 16 18.46 -32.56 -6.91
CA ALA A 16 18.02 -33.22 -5.67
C ALA A 16 17.28 -34.54 -5.96
N PHE A 17 16.41 -34.54 -7.00
CA PHE A 17 15.69 -35.74 -7.43
C PHE A 17 16.66 -36.84 -7.90
N LYS A 18 17.66 -36.52 -8.71
CA LYS A 18 18.69 -37.48 -9.16
C LYS A 18 19.48 -38.02 -7.98
N SER A 19 19.97 -37.14 -7.10
CA SER A 19 20.75 -37.57 -5.92
C SER A 19 19.99 -38.54 -5.02
N VAL A 20 18.66 -38.30 -4.85
CA VAL A 20 17.80 -39.21 -4.09
C VAL A 20 17.66 -40.57 -4.76
N ILE A 21 17.47 -40.62 -6.10
CA ILE A 21 17.28 -41.89 -6.83
C ILE A 21 18.61 -42.67 -6.94
N GLU A 22 19.70 -41.97 -7.17
CA GLU A 22 21.05 -42.58 -7.33
C GLU A 22 21.74 -42.84 -6.00
N ASN A 23 21.11 -42.43 -4.89
CA ASN A 23 21.61 -42.57 -3.52
C ASN A 23 22.97 -41.87 -3.33
N GLU A 24 23.09 -40.68 -3.94
CA GLU A 24 24.26 -39.80 -3.82
C GLU A 24 24.09 -38.82 -2.64
N GLU A 25 25.13 -38.00 -2.42
CA GLU A 25 25.08 -36.93 -1.42
C GLU A 25 24.03 -35.87 -1.81
N TYR A 26 23.20 -35.47 -0.87
CA TYR A 26 22.09 -34.53 -1.08
C TYR A 26 22.04 -33.48 0.01
N ASP A 27 21.52 -32.29 -0.34
CA ASP A 27 21.20 -31.24 0.60
C ASP A 27 19.98 -31.64 1.46
N PRO A 28 20.15 -31.78 2.79
CA PRO A 28 19.08 -32.22 3.67
C PRO A 28 17.91 -31.23 3.77
N ASP A 29 18.13 -29.95 3.45
CA ASP A 29 17.13 -28.88 3.53
C ASP A 29 16.32 -28.75 2.24
N ASN A 30 16.70 -29.45 1.18
CA ASN A 30 15.95 -29.47 -0.06
C ASN A 30 14.58 -30.16 0.12
N GLN A 31 13.52 -29.56 -0.41
CA GLN A 31 12.13 -30.01 -0.24
C GLN A 31 11.88 -31.42 -0.83
N ILE A 32 12.53 -31.79 -1.94
CA ILE A 32 12.46 -33.13 -2.52
C ILE A 32 13.03 -34.15 -1.53
N VAL A 33 14.20 -33.85 -0.95
CA VAL A 33 14.87 -34.72 0.02
C VAL A 33 14.03 -34.87 1.29
N GLN A 34 13.46 -33.78 1.80
CA GLN A 34 12.59 -33.81 2.97
C GLN A 34 11.32 -34.64 2.72
N SER A 35 10.70 -34.46 1.55
CA SER A 35 9.52 -35.23 1.14
C SER A 35 9.83 -36.71 1.01
N TRP A 36 10.98 -37.06 0.40
CA TRP A 36 11.44 -38.44 0.30
C TRP A 36 11.68 -39.07 1.67
N LYS A 37 12.40 -38.40 2.57
CA LYS A 37 12.62 -38.86 3.95
C LYS A 37 11.31 -39.07 4.71
N TYR A 38 10.36 -38.15 4.55
CA TYR A 38 9.03 -38.25 5.15
C TYR A 38 8.30 -39.51 4.65
N LEU A 39 8.24 -39.70 3.32
CA LEU A 39 7.60 -40.86 2.71
C LEU A 39 8.28 -42.18 3.14
N GLN A 40 9.63 -42.20 3.13
CA GLN A 40 10.41 -43.36 3.59
C GLN A 40 10.07 -43.73 5.04
N LYS A 41 9.99 -42.73 5.93
CA LYS A 41 9.56 -42.92 7.32
C LYS A 41 8.14 -43.47 7.39
N LYS A 42 7.20 -42.91 6.63
CA LYS A 42 5.81 -43.36 6.60
C LYS A 42 5.68 -44.80 6.12
N VAL A 43 6.41 -45.20 5.07
CA VAL A 43 6.44 -46.60 4.59
C VAL A 43 6.99 -47.53 5.68
N LYS A 44 8.12 -47.18 6.30
CA LYS A 44 8.72 -47.99 7.38
C LYS A 44 7.82 -48.16 8.60
N THR A 45 7.02 -47.14 8.94
CA THR A 45 6.14 -47.14 10.11
C THR A 45 4.70 -47.55 9.83
N SER A 46 4.37 -47.86 8.57
CA SER A 46 2.99 -48.16 8.15
C SER A 46 2.44 -49.51 8.67
N GLY A 47 3.31 -50.44 9.06
CA GLY A 47 2.93 -51.80 9.40
C GLY A 47 2.50 -52.68 8.22
N PHE A 48 2.62 -52.18 6.98
CA PHE A 48 2.31 -52.92 5.76
C PHE A 48 3.59 -53.48 5.12
N GLU A 49 3.48 -54.68 4.55
CA GLU A 49 4.52 -55.29 3.71
C GLU A 49 4.76 -54.39 2.47
N ILE A 50 6.04 -54.19 2.12
CA ILE A 50 6.44 -53.33 0.99
C ILE A 50 5.81 -53.76 -0.33
N GLU A 51 5.71 -55.09 -0.57
CA GLU A 51 5.07 -55.65 -1.75
C GLU A 51 3.58 -55.31 -1.85
N ARG A 52 2.90 -55.22 -0.72
CA ARG A 52 1.49 -54.76 -0.68
C ARG A 52 1.37 -53.27 -1.04
N ILE A 53 2.24 -52.42 -0.51
CA ILE A 53 2.27 -50.98 -0.85
C ILE A 53 2.54 -50.81 -2.34
N LYS A 54 3.55 -51.50 -2.83
CA LYS A 54 3.92 -51.51 -4.27
C LYS A 54 2.74 -51.92 -5.16
N LYS A 55 2.06 -53.01 -4.82
CA LYS A 55 0.87 -53.50 -5.56
C LYS A 55 -0.26 -52.44 -5.56
N ILE A 56 -0.53 -51.79 -4.44
CA ILE A 56 -1.53 -50.75 -4.36
C ILE A 56 -1.15 -49.58 -5.29
N VAL A 57 0.07 -49.08 -5.20
CA VAL A 57 0.55 -47.95 -5.99
C VAL A 57 0.55 -48.27 -7.51
N THR A 58 0.95 -49.48 -7.90
CA THR A 58 1.07 -49.83 -9.33
C THR A 58 -0.22 -50.34 -9.95
N SER A 59 -1.18 -50.83 -9.17
CA SER A 59 -2.38 -51.50 -9.70
C SER A 59 -3.71 -50.82 -9.34
N ASN A 60 -3.74 -50.03 -8.25
CA ASN A 60 -4.98 -49.41 -7.77
C ASN A 60 -5.05 -47.90 -8.02
N PHE A 61 -3.95 -47.27 -8.45
CA PHE A 61 -3.96 -45.87 -8.90
C PHE A 61 -4.19 -45.83 -10.41
N SER A 62 -5.11 -44.96 -10.84
CA SER A 62 -5.34 -44.68 -12.24
C SER A 62 -4.64 -43.39 -12.64
N ILE A 63 -3.91 -43.41 -13.74
CA ILE A 63 -3.27 -42.25 -14.35
C ILE A 63 -4.02 -41.93 -15.65
N VAL A 64 -4.41 -40.67 -15.80
CA VAL A 64 -4.95 -40.17 -17.07
C VAL A 64 -3.76 -39.72 -17.93
N SER A 65 -3.57 -40.38 -19.06
CA SER A 65 -2.60 -39.96 -20.07
C SER A 65 -3.33 -39.26 -21.21
N ILE A 66 -2.97 -38.00 -21.46
CA ILE A 66 -3.53 -37.20 -22.54
C ILE A 66 -2.44 -37.01 -23.58
N THR A 67 -2.63 -37.56 -24.76
CA THR A 67 -1.78 -37.32 -25.92
C THR A 67 -2.34 -36.18 -26.72
N LEU A 68 -1.54 -35.16 -26.96
CA LEU A 68 -1.93 -33.98 -27.73
C LEU A 68 -1.51 -34.15 -29.19
N ASP A 69 -2.36 -33.71 -30.10
CA ASP A 69 -2.03 -33.61 -31.51
C ASP A 69 -1.15 -32.37 -31.78
N THR A 70 -0.50 -32.32 -32.94
CA THR A 70 0.38 -31.24 -33.36
C THR A 70 -0.32 -29.87 -33.42
N ASN A 71 -1.65 -29.86 -33.53
CA ASN A 71 -2.49 -28.64 -33.57
C ASN A 71 -3.10 -28.29 -32.21
N ASP A 72 -2.96 -29.16 -31.20
CA ASP A 72 -3.46 -28.89 -29.87
C ASP A 72 -2.52 -27.90 -29.13
N ASN A 73 -3.15 -26.96 -28.44
CA ASN A 73 -2.40 -26.08 -27.55
C ASN A 73 -2.22 -26.78 -26.18
N PRO A 74 -1.02 -27.30 -25.86
CA PRO A 74 -0.78 -28.06 -24.63
C PRO A 74 -1.10 -27.28 -23.36
N TYR A 75 -1.24 -26.00 -23.45
CA TYR A 75 -1.36 -25.05 -22.34
C TYR A 75 -2.81 -24.71 -22.03
N LEU A 76 -3.66 -24.64 -23.06
CA LEU A 76 -5.10 -24.59 -22.83
C LEU A 76 -5.56 -25.87 -22.14
N VAL A 77 -4.99 -27.01 -22.55
CA VAL A 77 -5.26 -28.30 -21.89
C VAL A 77 -4.71 -28.31 -20.46
N PHE A 78 -3.48 -27.86 -20.27
CA PHE A 78 -2.86 -27.76 -18.95
C PHE A 78 -3.61 -26.78 -18.02
N GLU A 79 -3.99 -25.60 -18.51
CA GLU A 79 -4.79 -24.61 -17.78
C GLU A 79 -6.16 -25.19 -17.36
N SER A 80 -6.84 -25.86 -18.30
CA SER A 80 -8.14 -26.52 -18.07
C SER A 80 -8.07 -27.63 -17.01
N LEU A 81 -7.01 -28.43 -17.04
CA LEU A 81 -6.81 -29.53 -16.10
C LEU A 81 -6.43 -29.03 -14.69
N ASN A 82 -5.61 -27.99 -14.60
CA ASN A 82 -5.21 -27.41 -13.31
C ASN A 82 -6.33 -26.60 -12.62
N ALA A 83 -7.33 -26.14 -13.36
CA ALA A 83 -8.49 -25.47 -12.76
C ALA A 83 -9.28 -26.36 -11.77
N LYS A 84 -9.06 -27.70 -11.79
CA LYS A 84 -9.72 -28.68 -10.90
C LYS A 84 -8.84 -29.22 -9.78
N GLY A 85 -7.57 -28.79 -9.72
CA GLY A 85 -6.58 -29.21 -8.71
C GLY A 85 -6.14 -28.08 -7.79
N ARG A 86 -4.91 -28.17 -7.22
CA ARG A 86 -4.27 -27.04 -6.54
C ARG A 86 -3.99 -25.98 -7.61
N SER A 87 -4.59 -24.81 -7.42
CA SER A 87 -4.40 -23.69 -8.35
C SER A 87 -2.90 -23.32 -8.43
N LEU A 88 -2.39 -23.19 -9.65
CA LEU A 88 -1.06 -22.65 -9.89
C LEU A 88 -1.02 -21.18 -9.48
N SER A 89 0.14 -20.74 -9.02
CA SER A 89 0.36 -19.31 -8.80
C SER A 89 0.32 -18.55 -10.14
N GLN A 90 0.01 -17.27 -10.10
CA GLN A 90 0.08 -16.43 -11.31
C GLN A 90 1.48 -16.49 -11.95
N ALA A 91 2.53 -16.51 -11.14
CA ALA A 91 3.91 -16.65 -11.62
C ALA A 91 4.15 -17.97 -12.35
N ASP A 92 3.57 -19.10 -11.89
CA ASP A 92 3.70 -20.38 -12.59
C ASP A 92 2.98 -20.40 -13.94
N LEU A 93 1.77 -19.83 -14.01
CA LEU A 93 1.05 -19.67 -15.27
C LEU A 93 1.85 -18.82 -16.25
N ILE A 94 2.41 -17.71 -15.80
CA ILE A 94 3.21 -16.78 -16.59
C ILE A 94 4.51 -17.45 -17.06
N LYS A 95 5.20 -18.18 -16.16
CA LYS A 95 6.37 -18.96 -16.52
C LYS A 95 6.07 -19.89 -17.70
N ASN A 96 5.05 -20.70 -17.54
CA ASN A 96 4.64 -21.62 -18.60
C ASN A 96 4.32 -20.88 -19.90
N TYR A 97 3.61 -19.78 -19.85
CA TYR A 97 3.29 -18.96 -21.01
C TYR A 97 4.52 -18.45 -21.77
N PHE A 98 5.54 -17.99 -21.08
CA PHE A 98 6.81 -17.58 -21.71
C PHE A 98 7.52 -18.77 -22.37
N PHE A 99 7.66 -19.89 -21.63
CA PHE A 99 8.39 -21.06 -22.13
C PHE A 99 7.72 -21.75 -23.30
N MET A 100 6.43 -21.51 -23.51
CA MET A 100 5.68 -21.97 -24.70
C MET A 100 6.04 -21.28 -25.98
N ARG A 101 6.46 -20.01 -25.86
CA ARG A 101 6.78 -19.14 -26.98
C ARG A 101 8.24 -19.26 -27.41
N VAL A 102 9.02 -20.00 -26.66
CA VAL A 102 10.44 -20.17 -26.87
C VAL A 102 10.71 -21.58 -27.40
N ASP A 103 11.60 -21.66 -28.39
CA ASP A 103 12.05 -22.97 -28.92
C ASP A 103 12.57 -23.85 -27.78
N VAL A 104 12.20 -25.14 -27.83
CA VAL A 104 12.54 -26.13 -26.78
C VAL A 104 14.05 -26.20 -26.54
N SER A 105 14.87 -26.07 -27.59
CA SER A 105 16.33 -26.07 -27.48
C SER A 105 16.92 -24.90 -26.72
N LYS A 106 16.18 -23.78 -26.61
CA LYS A 106 16.58 -22.54 -25.91
C LYS A 106 15.96 -22.39 -24.53
N GLN A 107 14.98 -23.22 -24.18
CA GLN A 107 14.22 -23.04 -22.93
C GLN A 107 15.12 -23.11 -21.69
N GLU A 108 16.11 -23.99 -21.66
CA GLU A 108 17.03 -24.13 -20.52
C GLU A 108 17.91 -22.90 -20.34
N GLU A 109 18.46 -22.36 -21.43
CA GLU A 109 19.25 -21.14 -21.42
C GLU A 109 18.44 -19.96 -20.93
N ILE A 110 17.21 -19.77 -21.45
CA ILE A 110 16.34 -18.67 -21.10
C ILE A 110 15.84 -18.78 -19.65
N TYR A 111 15.57 -20.01 -19.18
CA TYR A 111 15.23 -20.25 -17.79
C TYR A 111 16.35 -19.79 -16.86
N SER A 112 17.56 -20.28 -17.08
CA SER A 112 18.72 -19.98 -16.24
C SER A 112 19.13 -18.50 -16.30
N ARG A 113 18.93 -17.86 -17.45
CA ARG A 113 19.32 -16.47 -17.67
C ARG A 113 18.33 -15.46 -17.08
N PHE A 114 17.03 -15.71 -17.16
CA PHE A 114 16.00 -14.72 -16.81
C PHE A 114 15.10 -15.18 -15.67
N TRP A 115 14.50 -16.38 -15.76
CA TRP A 115 13.47 -16.78 -14.80
C TRP A 115 14.03 -17.22 -13.45
N GLU A 116 15.04 -18.06 -13.46
CA GLU A 116 15.67 -18.56 -12.22
C GLU A 116 16.19 -17.43 -11.33
N PRO A 117 16.89 -16.39 -11.86
CA PRO A 117 17.30 -15.24 -11.06
C PRO A 117 16.14 -14.50 -10.43
N MET A 118 15.04 -14.26 -11.17
CA MET A 118 13.84 -13.62 -10.64
C MET A 118 13.22 -14.44 -9.51
N GLN A 119 13.05 -15.75 -9.74
CA GLN A 119 12.49 -16.65 -8.74
C GLN A 119 13.35 -16.73 -7.48
N LYS A 120 14.67 -16.75 -7.63
CA LYS A 120 15.65 -16.77 -6.54
C LYS A 120 15.66 -15.45 -5.74
N ASN A 121 15.49 -14.33 -6.43
CA ASN A 121 15.47 -13.00 -5.84
C ASN A 121 14.18 -12.70 -5.08
N LEU A 122 13.03 -13.19 -5.56
CA LEU A 122 11.71 -12.75 -5.10
C LEU A 122 10.87 -13.86 -4.44
N GLY A 123 11.15 -15.14 -4.71
CA GLY A 123 10.41 -16.25 -4.10
C GLY A 123 8.90 -16.10 -4.27
N ASP A 124 8.19 -16.07 -3.15
CA ASP A 124 6.71 -15.93 -3.10
C ASP A 124 6.22 -14.57 -3.60
N ASP A 125 7.08 -13.55 -3.62
CA ASP A 125 6.72 -12.20 -4.08
C ASP A 125 6.68 -12.08 -5.61
N LEU A 126 7.10 -13.10 -6.35
CA LEU A 126 7.23 -13.05 -7.80
C LEU A 126 5.90 -12.70 -8.51
N SER A 127 4.79 -13.27 -8.05
CA SER A 127 3.47 -12.97 -8.64
C SER A 127 3.05 -11.50 -8.43
N GLU A 128 3.31 -10.96 -7.25
CA GLU A 128 2.99 -9.58 -6.91
C GLU A 128 3.93 -8.59 -7.61
N PHE A 129 5.20 -8.94 -7.74
CA PHE A 129 6.15 -8.19 -8.54
C PHE A 129 5.68 -8.07 -9.99
N ILE A 130 5.31 -9.18 -10.66
CA ILE A 130 4.86 -9.14 -12.06
C ILE A 130 3.63 -8.23 -12.19
N ARG A 131 2.69 -8.30 -11.25
CA ARG A 131 1.53 -7.41 -11.19
C ARG A 131 1.95 -5.93 -11.13
N HIS A 132 2.84 -5.57 -10.22
CA HIS A 132 3.34 -4.20 -10.05
C HIS A 132 4.15 -3.72 -11.27
N TYR A 133 4.94 -4.62 -11.88
CA TYR A 133 5.67 -4.33 -13.10
C TYR A 133 4.73 -3.94 -14.25
N MET A 134 3.66 -4.70 -14.46
CA MET A 134 2.67 -4.39 -15.48
C MET A 134 1.92 -3.07 -15.21
N MET A 135 1.73 -2.74 -13.94
CA MET A 135 1.06 -1.51 -13.53
C MET A 135 1.98 -0.27 -13.52
N ARG A 136 3.28 -0.41 -13.79
CA ARG A 136 4.26 0.69 -13.68
C ARG A 136 3.99 1.88 -14.62
N HIS A 137 3.31 1.62 -15.72
CA HIS A 137 2.87 2.65 -16.68
C HIS A 137 1.40 3.04 -16.50
N GLY A 138 0.90 2.90 -15.28
CA GLY A 138 -0.49 3.18 -14.95
C GLY A 138 -1.40 1.95 -15.06
N GLY A 139 -2.67 2.15 -14.75
CA GLY A 139 -3.66 1.07 -14.76
C GLY A 139 -3.84 0.38 -13.40
N ASN A 140 -4.76 -0.57 -13.37
CA ASN A 140 -5.04 -1.37 -12.19
C ASN A 140 -5.35 -2.81 -12.63
N ILE A 141 -4.52 -3.75 -12.20
CA ILE A 141 -4.66 -5.18 -12.51
C ILE A 141 -4.96 -5.91 -11.20
N ARG A 142 -6.04 -6.69 -11.18
CA ARG A 142 -6.36 -7.52 -10.02
C ARG A 142 -5.38 -8.68 -9.92
N GLN A 143 -5.11 -9.13 -8.71
CA GLN A 143 -4.17 -10.23 -8.45
C GLN A 143 -4.51 -11.52 -9.22
N THR A 144 -5.81 -11.78 -9.45
CA THR A 144 -6.30 -12.94 -10.21
C THR A 144 -6.14 -12.82 -11.71
N ASP A 145 -5.95 -11.61 -12.23
CA ASP A 145 -6.04 -11.31 -13.66
C ASP A 145 -4.67 -11.07 -14.31
N VAL A 146 -3.59 -11.16 -13.53
CA VAL A 146 -2.20 -10.84 -13.96
C VAL A 146 -1.80 -11.68 -15.19
N TYR A 147 -2.07 -12.97 -15.17
CA TYR A 147 -1.79 -13.86 -16.29
C TYR A 147 -2.52 -13.45 -17.58
N TYR A 148 -3.82 -13.14 -17.48
CA TYR A 148 -4.61 -12.75 -18.64
C TYR A 148 -4.15 -11.40 -19.22
N ALA A 149 -3.89 -10.42 -18.34
CA ALA A 149 -3.37 -9.13 -18.75
C ALA A 149 -2.00 -9.26 -19.46
N LEU A 150 -1.11 -10.13 -18.95
CA LEU A 150 0.19 -10.38 -19.57
C LEU A 150 0.05 -11.03 -20.96
N LYS A 151 -0.92 -11.93 -21.15
CA LYS A 151 -1.19 -12.53 -22.46
C LYS A 151 -1.52 -11.51 -23.54
N ASP A 152 -2.15 -10.41 -23.18
CA ASP A 152 -2.51 -9.34 -24.12
C ASP A 152 -1.29 -8.48 -24.50
N GLU A 153 -0.28 -8.39 -23.63
CA GLU A 153 0.93 -7.59 -23.86
C GLU A 153 2.07 -8.36 -24.54
N VAL A 154 2.16 -9.68 -24.32
CA VAL A 154 3.30 -10.50 -24.74
C VAL A 154 2.96 -11.32 -25.98
N SER A 155 3.66 -11.06 -27.07
CA SER A 155 3.65 -11.85 -28.32
C SER A 155 4.90 -12.75 -28.44
N ALA A 156 4.95 -13.58 -29.48
CA ALA A 156 6.14 -14.39 -29.75
C ALA A 156 7.36 -13.52 -30.09
N GLU A 157 7.14 -12.39 -30.76
CA GLU A 157 8.21 -11.48 -31.22
C GLU A 157 8.86 -10.73 -30.06
N ASN A 158 8.10 -10.33 -29.04
CA ASN A 158 8.61 -9.52 -27.92
C ASN A 158 8.92 -10.32 -26.64
N THR A 159 8.78 -11.65 -26.67
CA THR A 159 8.92 -12.52 -25.48
C THR A 159 10.28 -12.34 -24.78
N ILE A 160 11.38 -12.32 -25.54
CA ILE A 160 12.73 -12.20 -24.96
C ILE A 160 12.98 -10.80 -24.40
N ASP A 161 12.55 -9.76 -25.10
CA ASP A 161 12.71 -8.37 -24.66
C ASP A 161 11.89 -8.14 -23.39
N TYR A 162 10.68 -8.69 -23.33
CA TYR A 162 9.84 -8.62 -22.15
C TYR A 162 10.45 -9.34 -20.94
N LEU A 163 10.99 -10.56 -21.15
CA LEU A 163 11.71 -11.30 -20.11
C LEU A 163 12.97 -10.58 -19.64
N THR A 164 13.69 -9.95 -20.55
CA THR A 164 14.89 -9.15 -20.22
C THR A 164 14.51 -7.97 -19.32
N SER A 165 13.52 -7.19 -19.72
CA SER A 165 13.01 -6.08 -18.92
C SER A 165 12.43 -6.56 -17.58
N LEU A 166 11.66 -7.64 -17.59
CA LEU A 166 11.09 -8.18 -16.35
C LEU A 166 12.20 -8.61 -15.37
N ASN A 167 13.27 -9.27 -15.86
CA ASN A 167 14.39 -9.66 -15.01
C ASN A 167 15.13 -8.45 -14.42
N GLU A 168 15.37 -7.40 -15.21
CA GLU A 168 15.96 -6.16 -14.75
C GLU A 168 15.13 -5.50 -13.65
N TYR A 169 13.84 -5.31 -13.86
CA TYR A 169 12.93 -4.73 -12.89
C TYR A 169 12.74 -5.59 -11.63
N SER A 170 13.00 -6.90 -11.73
CA SER A 170 13.00 -7.79 -10.55
C SER A 170 14.10 -7.42 -9.55
N ILE A 171 15.22 -6.89 -10.04
CA ILE A 171 16.32 -6.39 -9.21
C ILE A 171 15.88 -5.11 -8.49
N TYR A 172 15.21 -4.19 -9.19
CA TYR A 172 14.67 -2.98 -8.57
C TYR A 172 13.63 -3.32 -7.49
N TYR A 173 12.71 -4.23 -7.80
CA TYR A 173 11.70 -4.69 -6.84
C TYR A 173 12.32 -5.34 -5.60
N ARG A 174 13.33 -6.21 -5.79
CA ARG A 174 14.09 -6.80 -4.69
C ARG A 174 14.76 -5.72 -3.84
N ASN A 175 15.39 -4.74 -4.46
CA ASN A 175 16.03 -3.63 -3.76
C ASN A 175 15.03 -2.80 -2.96
N MET A 176 13.87 -2.50 -3.53
CA MET A 176 12.80 -1.80 -2.83
C MET A 176 12.29 -2.58 -1.62
N LYS A 177 12.10 -3.90 -1.77
CA LYS A 177 11.54 -4.75 -0.72
C LYS A 177 12.58 -5.19 0.33
N TYR A 178 13.82 -5.41 -0.10
CA TYR A 178 14.94 -5.86 0.72
C TYR A 178 16.12 -4.88 0.60
N PRO A 179 16.00 -3.66 1.14
CA PRO A 179 16.95 -2.56 0.90
C PRO A 179 18.39 -2.84 1.34
N LYS A 180 18.60 -3.80 2.23
CA LYS A 180 19.95 -4.22 2.69
C LYS A 180 20.89 -4.60 1.54
N ASN A 181 20.33 -4.93 0.37
CA ASN A 181 21.09 -5.26 -0.84
C ASN A 181 21.55 -4.01 -1.63
N ILE A 182 21.07 -2.81 -1.27
CA ILE A 182 21.45 -1.56 -1.94
C ILE A 182 22.77 -1.07 -1.38
N SER A 183 23.75 -0.86 -2.26
CA SER A 183 25.08 -0.35 -1.90
C SER A 183 25.05 1.14 -1.51
N ASP A 184 24.25 1.95 -2.22
CA ASP A 184 24.06 3.35 -1.90
C ASP A 184 23.27 3.52 -0.59
N SER A 185 23.94 4.12 0.41
CA SER A 185 23.35 4.27 1.75
C SER A 185 22.17 5.22 1.79
N GLU A 186 22.13 6.25 0.95
CA GLU A 186 21.04 7.22 0.93
C GLU A 186 19.77 6.63 0.34
N ILE A 187 19.88 5.88 -0.74
CA ILE A 187 18.76 5.15 -1.35
C ILE A 187 18.29 4.04 -0.41
N ARG A 188 19.24 3.28 0.16
CA ARG A 188 18.93 2.20 1.09
C ARG A 188 18.10 2.66 2.28
N VAL A 189 18.54 3.71 2.96
CA VAL A 189 17.83 4.25 4.14
C VAL A 189 16.41 4.70 3.79
N ARG A 190 16.18 5.30 2.63
CA ARG A 190 14.85 5.73 2.20
C ARG A 190 13.89 4.56 1.96
N PHE A 191 14.37 3.49 1.32
CA PHE A 191 13.54 2.28 1.18
C PHE A 191 13.33 1.54 2.50
N GLU A 192 14.32 1.51 3.41
CA GLU A 192 14.13 0.99 4.77
C GLU A 192 13.02 1.77 5.51
N ARG A 193 12.98 3.09 5.34
CA ARG A 193 11.94 3.96 5.91
C ARG A 193 10.56 3.68 5.30
N LEU A 194 10.45 3.57 3.97
CA LEU A 194 9.19 3.21 3.31
C LEU A 194 8.69 1.82 3.71
N ASN A 195 9.59 0.84 3.82
CA ASN A 195 9.22 -0.50 4.24
C ASN A 195 8.74 -0.55 5.69
N TRP A 196 9.25 0.32 6.55
CA TRP A 196 8.78 0.41 7.92
C TRP A 196 7.31 0.85 8.03
N ILE A 197 6.84 1.67 7.09
CA ILE A 197 5.43 2.10 7.03
C ILE A 197 4.54 1.18 6.16
N GLU A 198 5.11 0.07 5.67
CA GLU A 198 4.41 -1.04 4.96
C GLU A 198 3.56 -0.60 3.77
N VAL A 199 4.05 0.31 2.92
CA VAL A 199 3.28 0.81 1.78
C VAL A 199 3.73 0.20 0.46
N THR A 200 2.98 -0.80 -0.01
CA THR A 200 3.21 -1.44 -1.31
C THR A 200 2.41 -0.80 -2.46
N THR A 201 1.42 0.02 -2.14
CA THR A 201 0.57 0.69 -3.13
C THR A 201 1.32 1.66 -4.04
N ALA A 202 2.47 2.19 -3.59
CA ALA A 202 3.35 3.04 -4.38
C ALA A 202 4.34 2.27 -5.26
N TYR A 203 4.47 0.95 -5.11
CA TYR A 203 5.47 0.15 -5.82
C TYR A 203 5.40 0.24 -7.34
N PRO A 204 4.22 0.23 -8.01
CA PRO A 204 4.16 0.44 -9.46
C PRO A 204 4.80 1.76 -9.91
N LEU A 205 4.47 2.85 -9.21
CA LEU A 205 5.07 4.16 -9.48
C LEU A 205 6.57 4.16 -9.20
N LEU A 206 6.99 3.60 -8.07
CA LEU A 206 8.41 3.52 -7.70
C LEU A 206 9.22 2.68 -8.69
N LEU A 207 8.67 1.61 -9.26
CA LEU A 207 9.30 0.84 -10.34
C LEU A 207 9.53 1.70 -11.58
N TYR A 208 8.54 2.48 -12.00
CA TYR A 208 8.69 3.41 -13.11
C TYR A 208 9.81 4.44 -12.84
N ILE A 209 9.81 5.05 -11.66
CA ILE A 209 10.82 6.04 -11.26
C ILE A 209 12.21 5.39 -11.14
N TYR A 210 12.30 4.16 -10.60
CA TYR A 210 13.57 3.43 -10.52
C TYR A 210 14.16 3.16 -11.91
N GLY A 211 13.33 2.72 -12.86
CA GLY A 211 13.77 2.54 -14.24
C GLY A 211 14.27 3.85 -14.88
N LYS A 212 13.62 4.99 -14.62
CA LYS A 212 14.13 6.30 -15.05
C LYS A 212 15.51 6.62 -14.46
N TYR A 213 15.71 6.31 -13.18
CA TYR A 213 16.99 6.52 -12.48
C TYR A 213 18.10 5.62 -13.04
N ASP A 214 17.85 4.33 -13.19
CA ASP A 214 18.85 3.39 -13.68
C ASP A 214 19.26 3.66 -15.13
N ASN A 215 18.32 4.12 -15.97
CA ASN A 215 18.56 4.57 -17.33
C ASN A 215 19.21 5.96 -17.45
N GLY A 216 19.51 6.63 -16.33
CA GLY A 216 20.12 7.96 -16.32
C GLY A 216 19.22 9.10 -16.79
N ASN A 217 17.89 8.89 -16.82
CA ASN A 217 16.91 9.91 -17.19
C ASN A 217 16.63 10.90 -16.05
N ILE A 218 16.90 10.50 -14.81
CA ILE A 218 16.81 11.33 -13.61
C ILE A 218 18.05 11.12 -12.75
N THR A 219 18.42 12.15 -11.98
CA THR A 219 19.54 12.10 -11.06
C THR A 219 19.22 11.28 -9.81
N LYS A 220 20.25 10.95 -9.02
CA LYS A 220 20.07 10.33 -7.70
C LYS A 220 19.27 11.23 -6.76
N GLU A 221 19.53 12.52 -6.78
CA GLU A 221 18.87 13.54 -5.96
C GLU A 221 17.38 13.58 -6.26
N GLU A 222 16.99 13.57 -7.53
CA GLU A 222 15.60 13.51 -7.96
C GLU A 222 14.93 12.18 -7.53
N PHE A 223 15.64 11.06 -7.73
CA PHE A 223 15.13 9.76 -7.30
C PHE A 223 14.87 9.71 -5.80
N CYS A 224 15.83 10.18 -4.99
CA CYS A 224 15.69 10.28 -3.55
C CYS A 224 14.56 11.25 -3.16
N GLY A 225 14.45 12.39 -3.84
CA GLY A 225 13.41 13.38 -3.62
C GLY A 225 11.99 12.82 -3.83
N VAL A 226 11.79 12.02 -4.87
CA VAL A 226 10.48 11.34 -5.09
C VAL A 226 10.14 10.40 -3.94
N ILE A 227 11.10 9.63 -3.43
CA ILE A 227 10.88 8.74 -2.29
C ILE A 227 10.51 9.53 -1.04
N ASP A 228 11.20 10.64 -0.77
CA ASP A 228 10.93 11.53 0.38
C ASP A 228 9.54 12.18 0.26
N VAL A 229 9.10 12.61 -0.92
CA VAL A 229 7.75 13.14 -1.17
C VAL A 229 6.67 12.07 -0.90
N ILE A 230 6.88 10.84 -1.35
CA ILE A 230 5.94 9.73 -1.11
C ILE A 230 5.84 9.43 0.39
N GLU A 231 6.96 9.35 1.11
CA GLU A 231 6.97 9.15 2.56
C GLU A 231 6.19 10.26 3.28
N ASN A 232 6.51 11.50 2.97
CA ASN A 232 5.87 12.69 3.54
C ASN A 232 4.34 12.66 3.32
N TYR A 233 3.91 12.43 2.08
CA TYR A 233 2.50 12.30 1.74
C TYR A 233 1.78 11.24 2.58
N LEU A 234 2.38 10.07 2.74
CA LEU A 234 1.79 8.95 3.46
C LEU A 234 1.72 9.20 4.97
N ILE A 235 2.76 9.79 5.55
CA ILE A 235 2.82 10.08 6.99
C ILE A 235 1.82 11.18 7.35
N ARG A 236 1.74 12.26 6.56
CA ARG A 236 0.76 13.33 6.84
C ARG A 236 -0.68 12.81 6.76
N ARG A 237 -0.99 11.98 5.77
CA ARG A 237 -2.30 11.33 5.65
C ARG A 237 -2.61 10.38 6.81
N PHE A 238 -1.62 9.60 7.25
CA PHE A 238 -1.77 8.71 8.40
C PHE A 238 -2.10 9.48 9.68
N VAL A 239 -1.37 10.54 9.97
CA VAL A 239 -1.60 11.40 11.15
C VAL A 239 -2.99 12.03 11.13
N CYS A 240 -3.47 12.42 9.96
CA CYS A 240 -4.79 13.02 9.78
C CYS A 240 -5.93 12.00 9.58
N ASP A 241 -5.67 10.71 9.80
CA ASP A 241 -6.64 9.60 9.65
C ASP A 241 -7.29 9.52 8.25
N TYR A 242 -6.58 9.91 7.19
CA TYR A 242 -7.06 9.78 5.82
C TYR A 242 -7.09 8.32 5.40
N LYS A 243 -8.19 7.90 4.78
CA LYS A 243 -8.39 6.51 4.33
C LYS A 243 -7.34 6.10 3.28
N THR A 244 -6.87 4.86 3.37
CA THR A 244 -5.85 4.29 2.48
C THR A 244 -6.41 3.64 1.21
N ASN A 245 -7.73 3.39 1.14
CA ASN A 245 -8.38 2.71 0.02
C ASN A 245 -8.23 3.41 -1.34
N THR A 246 -7.96 4.72 -1.34
CA THR A 246 -7.73 5.51 -2.56
C THR A 246 -6.28 5.47 -3.06
N LEU A 247 -5.33 4.99 -2.25
CA LEU A 247 -3.89 5.05 -2.58
C LEU A 247 -3.52 4.28 -3.85
N ASN A 248 -4.11 3.10 -4.07
CA ASN A 248 -3.90 2.34 -5.32
C ASN A 248 -4.29 3.15 -6.55
N LYS A 249 -5.45 3.82 -6.51
CA LYS A 249 -5.91 4.69 -7.60
C LYS A 249 -5.02 5.92 -7.74
N THR A 250 -4.62 6.54 -6.62
CA THR A 250 -3.75 7.72 -6.61
C THR A 250 -2.41 7.41 -7.26
N PHE A 251 -1.69 6.38 -6.79
CA PHE A 251 -0.38 6.04 -7.34
C PHE A 251 -0.47 5.45 -8.75
N GLY A 252 -1.53 4.68 -9.04
CA GLY A 252 -1.77 4.14 -10.38
C GLY A 252 -1.99 5.22 -11.45
N ALA A 253 -2.62 6.35 -11.09
CA ALA A 253 -2.85 7.46 -12.01
C ALA A 253 -1.66 8.44 -12.10
N ALA A 254 -0.69 8.37 -11.18
CA ALA A 254 0.45 9.27 -11.14
C ALA A 254 1.30 9.20 -12.42
N TYR A 255 1.52 8.01 -12.98
CA TYR A 255 2.22 7.85 -14.25
C TYR A 255 1.58 8.66 -15.39
N SER A 256 0.27 8.56 -15.55
CA SER A 256 -0.46 9.28 -16.60
C SER A 256 -0.39 10.81 -16.45
N TYR A 257 -0.19 11.29 -15.23
CA TYR A 257 0.05 12.71 -14.97
C TYR A 257 1.49 13.07 -15.33
N LEU A 258 2.48 12.35 -14.80
CA LEU A 258 3.90 12.63 -15.01
C LEU A 258 4.31 12.53 -16.48
N SER A 259 3.77 11.56 -17.23
CA SER A 259 4.06 11.39 -18.67
C SER A 259 3.57 12.52 -19.57
N LYS A 260 2.69 13.39 -19.08
CA LYS A 260 2.23 14.58 -19.81
C LYS A 260 3.14 15.79 -19.62
N TYR A 261 4.01 15.76 -18.63
CA TYR A 261 4.85 16.86 -18.19
C TYR A 261 6.32 16.40 -18.12
N ASP A 262 6.82 15.75 -19.18
CA ASP A 262 8.19 15.20 -19.24
C ASP A 262 9.29 16.28 -19.11
N ASP A 263 8.97 17.55 -19.35
CA ASP A 263 9.89 18.69 -19.21
C ASP A 263 9.96 19.28 -17.79
N VAL A 264 9.13 18.80 -16.85
CA VAL A 264 9.10 19.28 -15.47
C VAL A 264 9.98 18.38 -14.61
N ASP A 265 10.70 18.97 -13.65
CA ASP A 265 11.40 18.22 -12.60
C ASP A 265 10.47 17.16 -11.98
N ILE A 266 10.94 15.93 -11.93
CA ILE A 266 10.11 14.79 -11.51
C ILE A 266 9.62 14.91 -10.07
N VAL A 267 10.41 15.55 -9.19
CA VAL A 267 10.05 15.79 -7.77
C VAL A 267 8.96 16.85 -7.70
N GLU A 268 9.06 17.91 -8.49
CA GLU A 268 8.02 18.93 -8.58
C GLU A 268 6.73 18.35 -9.17
N GLY A 269 6.85 17.54 -10.22
CA GLY A 269 5.71 16.87 -10.86
C GLY A 269 4.95 15.98 -9.90
N ILE A 270 5.63 15.12 -9.14
CA ILE A 270 4.98 14.24 -8.17
C ILE A 270 4.42 15.01 -6.96
N SER A 271 5.12 16.06 -6.50
CA SER A 271 4.66 16.94 -5.44
C SER A 271 3.37 17.65 -5.81
N SER A 272 3.35 18.25 -7.00
CA SER A 272 2.17 18.91 -7.55
C SER A 272 0.99 17.95 -7.71
N TYR A 273 1.23 16.76 -8.25
CA TYR A 273 0.21 15.72 -8.38
C TYR A 273 -0.38 15.31 -7.02
N LEU A 274 0.48 14.97 -6.06
CA LEU A 274 0.04 14.46 -4.75
C LEU A 274 -0.61 15.54 -3.88
N SER A 275 -0.21 16.82 -4.03
CA SER A 275 -0.82 17.93 -3.29
C SER A 275 -2.33 18.05 -3.54
N GLY A 276 -2.78 17.73 -4.76
CA GLY A 276 -4.20 17.67 -5.14
C GLY A 276 -4.93 16.38 -4.73
N LYS A 277 -4.29 15.43 -4.03
CA LYS A 277 -4.83 14.10 -3.74
C LYS A 277 -5.07 13.86 -2.24
N GLY A 278 -5.68 14.82 -1.57
CA GLY A 278 -5.96 14.73 -0.13
C GLY A 278 -4.66 14.75 0.68
N TYR A 279 -3.89 15.80 0.49
CA TYR A 279 -2.65 16.07 1.20
C TYR A 279 -2.89 17.13 2.29
N PRO A 280 -2.78 16.77 3.59
CA PRO A 280 -3.07 17.68 4.69
C PRO A 280 -2.13 18.90 4.72
N LYS A 281 -2.69 20.11 4.89
CA LYS A 281 -1.91 21.34 5.10
C LYS A 281 -1.27 21.37 6.49
N ASP A 282 -0.37 22.32 6.74
CA ASP A 282 0.37 22.41 8.00
C ASP A 282 -0.54 22.61 9.20
N ASP A 283 -1.57 23.44 9.10
CA ASP A 283 -2.50 23.69 10.20
C ASP A 283 -3.28 22.41 10.59
N GLU A 284 -3.83 21.70 9.60
CA GLU A 284 -4.51 20.42 9.82
C GLU A 284 -3.56 19.36 10.38
N PHE A 285 -2.35 19.24 9.78
CA PHE A 285 -1.36 18.27 10.24
C PHE A 285 -0.93 18.56 11.67
N ALA A 286 -0.65 19.82 12.01
CA ALA A 286 -0.21 20.22 13.34
C ALA A 286 -1.28 19.94 14.41
N GLU A 287 -2.54 20.31 14.12
CA GLU A 287 -3.67 20.04 15.02
C GLU A 287 -3.86 18.53 15.23
N ARG A 288 -3.87 17.78 14.14
CA ARG A 288 -4.07 16.32 14.18
C ARG A 288 -2.89 15.59 14.80
N PHE A 289 -1.65 16.02 14.57
CA PHE A 289 -0.47 15.43 15.18
C PHE A 289 -0.48 15.52 16.71
N MET A 290 -0.97 16.63 17.26
CA MET A 290 -1.10 16.81 18.71
C MET A 290 -2.20 15.94 19.32
N ASN A 291 -3.32 15.77 18.62
CA ASN A 291 -4.57 15.28 19.22
C ASN A 291 -4.98 13.87 18.77
N THR A 292 -4.44 13.36 17.65
CA THR A 292 -4.80 12.03 17.15
C THR A 292 -4.24 10.95 18.08
N LYS A 293 -5.06 9.95 18.39
CA LYS A 293 -4.64 8.71 19.08
C LYS A 293 -3.78 7.89 18.11
N LEU A 294 -2.47 8.17 18.07
CA LEU A 294 -1.53 7.55 17.11
C LEU A 294 -1.25 6.09 17.46
N TYR A 295 -1.19 5.73 18.74
CA TYR A 295 -0.93 4.36 19.17
C TYR A 295 -2.16 3.48 18.97
N GLY A 296 -1.93 2.24 18.49
CA GLY A 296 -2.95 1.21 18.29
C GLY A 296 -2.33 -0.10 17.83
N GLY A 297 -3.15 -1.10 17.51
CA GLY A 297 -2.69 -2.40 17.02
C GLY A 297 -2.24 -2.38 15.55
N GLY A 298 -1.49 -3.42 15.15
CA GLY A 298 -1.13 -3.66 13.74
C GLY A 298 -0.32 -2.53 13.11
N ASP A 299 -0.73 -2.10 11.93
CA ASP A 299 -0.10 -1.06 11.11
C ASP A 299 0.07 0.28 11.86
N ARG A 300 -0.89 0.66 12.71
CA ARG A 300 -0.83 1.89 13.50
C ARG A 300 0.36 1.88 14.48
N LEU A 301 0.65 0.73 15.11
CA LEU A 301 1.80 0.58 16.01
C LEU A 301 3.13 0.84 15.27
N GLN A 302 3.29 0.25 14.09
CA GLN A 302 4.51 0.38 13.30
C GLN A 302 4.73 1.82 12.83
N LYS A 303 3.68 2.49 12.34
CA LYS A 303 3.75 3.89 11.91
C LYS A 303 4.02 4.84 13.08
N THR A 304 3.43 4.60 14.24
CA THR A 304 3.73 5.41 15.44
C THR A 304 5.17 5.22 15.89
N LYS A 305 5.68 3.98 15.88
CA LYS A 305 7.09 3.71 16.17
C LYS A 305 8.02 4.40 15.16
N PHE A 306 7.65 4.37 13.87
CA PHE A 306 8.37 5.08 12.81
C PHE A 306 8.42 6.60 13.05
N ILE A 307 7.28 7.21 13.42
CA ILE A 307 7.21 8.65 13.73
C ILE A 307 8.13 8.99 14.90
N LEU A 308 8.06 8.24 15.99
CA LEU A 308 8.92 8.46 17.16
C LEU A 308 10.40 8.27 16.81
N ALA A 309 10.75 7.26 16.03
CA ALA A 309 12.11 7.03 15.55
C ALA A 309 12.61 8.16 14.63
N SER A 310 11.73 8.72 13.79
CA SER A 310 12.05 9.84 12.92
C SER A 310 12.29 11.13 13.73
N LEU A 311 11.45 11.36 14.74
CA LEU A 311 11.65 12.45 15.70
C LEU A 311 13.00 12.31 16.43
N GLU A 312 13.33 11.12 16.92
CA GLU A 312 14.64 10.86 17.58
C GLU A 312 15.80 11.16 16.63
N LYS A 313 15.76 10.65 15.40
CA LYS A 313 16.82 10.90 14.40
C LYS A 313 16.95 12.37 14.02
N SER A 314 15.90 13.18 14.13
CA SER A 314 15.91 14.61 13.79
C SER A 314 16.80 15.45 14.70
N PHE A 315 17.14 14.97 15.88
CA PHE A 315 18.08 15.65 16.79
C PHE A 315 19.54 15.58 16.32
N LYS A 316 19.84 14.78 15.27
CA LYS A 316 21.16 14.67 14.64
C LYS A 316 22.29 14.36 15.63
N HIS A 317 22.01 13.44 16.55
CA HIS A 317 23.01 13.00 17.53
C HIS A 317 24.21 12.38 16.82
N LYS A 318 25.43 12.61 17.34
CA LYS A 318 26.66 12.02 16.76
C LYS A 318 26.79 10.53 17.08
N GLU A 319 26.17 10.06 18.17
CA GLU A 319 26.14 8.65 18.55
C GLU A 319 24.89 7.99 17.99
N ILE A 320 25.08 6.85 17.34
CA ILE A 320 23.97 6.09 16.74
C ILE A 320 23.34 5.21 17.82
N VAL A 321 22.07 5.45 18.13
CA VAL A 321 21.26 4.56 18.97
C VAL A 321 20.53 3.58 18.07
N ALA A 322 20.63 2.28 18.37
CA ALA A 322 19.87 1.24 17.68
C ALA A 322 18.38 1.35 18.08
N LEU A 323 17.53 1.79 17.15
CA LEU A 323 16.09 2.01 17.40
C LEU A 323 15.24 0.75 17.18
N ASP A 324 15.78 -0.26 16.52
CA ASP A 324 15.03 -1.46 16.09
C ASP A 324 14.44 -2.25 17.25
N ASN A 325 15.20 -2.34 18.36
CA ASN A 325 14.81 -3.11 19.55
C ASN A 325 14.01 -2.28 20.58
N LEU A 326 13.76 -1.01 20.30
CA LEU A 326 12.99 -0.17 21.21
C LEU A 326 11.49 -0.42 21.06
N THR A 327 10.76 -0.21 22.13
CA THR A 327 9.30 -0.30 22.17
C THR A 327 8.71 1.07 22.53
N ILE A 328 7.43 1.25 22.19
CA ILE A 328 6.68 2.46 22.56
C ILE A 328 6.28 2.35 24.04
N GLU A 329 6.61 3.37 24.80
CA GLU A 329 6.23 3.54 26.20
C GLU A 329 5.20 4.66 26.33
N HIS A 330 4.20 4.43 27.20
CA HIS A 330 3.24 5.41 27.65
C HIS A 330 3.73 6.02 28.96
N VAL A 331 4.08 7.29 28.97
CA VAL A 331 4.56 7.97 30.18
C VAL A 331 3.48 7.97 31.26
N MET A 332 2.29 8.47 30.96
CA MET A 332 1.06 8.16 31.71
C MET A 332 0.61 6.77 31.26
N PRO A 333 0.54 5.77 32.15
CA PRO A 333 0.40 4.37 31.75
C PRO A 333 -0.99 4.00 31.25
N GLN A 334 -1.08 2.88 30.50
CA GLN A 334 -2.35 2.36 29.98
C GLN A 334 -3.30 1.90 31.11
N THR A 335 -2.76 1.45 32.25
CA THR A 335 -3.53 1.15 33.45
C THR A 335 -3.06 2.06 34.56
N LEU A 336 -3.93 2.98 35.00
CA LEU A 336 -3.63 3.87 36.10
C LEU A 336 -3.54 3.06 37.41
N SER A 337 -2.45 3.26 38.17
CA SER A 337 -2.38 2.83 39.56
C SER A 337 -3.04 3.86 40.46
N ASP A 338 -3.32 3.51 41.72
CA ASP A 338 -3.91 4.43 42.71
C ASP A 338 -3.10 5.73 42.80
N TRP A 339 -1.76 5.62 42.73
CA TRP A 339 -0.89 6.81 42.71
C TRP A 339 -1.20 7.74 41.51
N TRP A 340 -1.43 7.17 40.32
CA TRP A 340 -1.75 8.00 39.15
C TRP A 340 -3.14 8.63 39.24
N VAL A 341 -4.10 7.92 39.82
CA VAL A 341 -5.46 8.45 40.04
C VAL A 341 -5.40 9.64 41.00
N ASP A 342 -4.74 9.48 42.13
CA ASP A 342 -4.57 10.54 43.14
C ASP A 342 -3.78 11.74 42.58
N TYR A 343 -2.73 11.45 41.81
CA TYR A 343 -1.84 12.48 41.23
C TYR A 343 -2.53 13.32 40.16
N LEU A 344 -3.35 12.73 39.32
CA LEU A 344 -4.10 13.42 38.25
C LEU A 344 -5.40 14.07 38.79
N GLY A 345 -5.93 13.60 39.94
CA GLY A 345 -7.13 14.11 40.56
C GLY A 345 -8.44 13.63 39.92
N ASP A 346 -9.53 14.37 40.16
CA ASP A 346 -10.88 13.96 39.78
C ASP A 346 -11.06 13.68 38.28
N ASP A 347 -10.26 14.34 37.44
CA ASP A 347 -10.29 14.19 35.98
C ASP A 347 -9.38 13.06 35.45
N ALA A 348 -8.78 12.22 36.30
CA ALA A 348 -7.74 11.25 35.92
C ALA A 348 -8.13 10.39 34.70
N PHE A 349 -9.33 9.81 34.71
CA PHE A 349 -9.79 8.95 33.62
C PHE A 349 -10.16 9.72 32.35
N VAL A 350 -10.60 10.98 32.48
CA VAL A 350 -10.87 11.87 31.34
C VAL A 350 -9.56 12.25 30.67
N ILE A 351 -8.55 12.62 31.46
CA ILE A 351 -7.21 12.95 30.97
C ILE A 351 -6.60 11.71 30.29
N GLN A 352 -6.74 10.53 30.88
CA GLN A 352 -6.26 9.30 30.31
C GLN A 352 -6.94 9.02 28.97
N ASP A 353 -8.26 9.04 28.88
CA ASP A 353 -8.96 8.76 27.63
C ASP A 353 -8.56 9.73 26.51
N MET A 354 -8.39 11.00 26.84
CA MET A 354 -8.03 12.02 25.85
C MET A 354 -6.58 11.91 25.37
N TYR A 355 -5.62 11.70 26.27
CA TYR A 355 -4.20 11.90 25.97
C TYR A 355 -3.35 10.63 25.97
N LEU A 356 -3.87 9.49 26.44
CA LEU A 356 -3.10 8.25 26.59
C LEU A 356 -2.30 7.88 25.33
N HIS A 357 -2.94 7.90 24.18
CA HIS A 357 -2.40 7.43 22.91
C HIS A 357 -1.93 8.58 21.99
N THR A 358 -1.89 9.82 22.49
CA THR A 358 -1.39 10.97 21.72
C THR A 358 0.13 11.05 21.78
N ILE A 359 0.73 11.69 20.78
CA ILE A 359 2.20 11.79 20.65
C ILE A 359 2.86 12.40 21.89
N GLY A 360 2.19 13.32 22.58
CA GLY A 360 2.69 13.96 23.78
C GLY A 360 2.99 12.97 24.91
N ASN A 361 2.22 11.89 25.02
CA ASN A 361 2.37 10.87 26.05
C ASN A 361 3.22 9.65 25.63
N LEU A 362 3.68 9.61 24.38
CA LEU A 362 4.41 8.46 23.83
C LEU A 362 5.90 8.74 23.73
N THR A 363 6.72 7.73 24.00
CA THR A 363 8.17 7.77 23.80
C THR A 363 8.70 6.40 23.41
N LEU A 364 10.00 6.30 23.10
CA LEU A 364 10.70 5.04 22.85
C LEU A 364 11.54 4.65 24.04
N THR A 365 11.59 3.36 24.37
CA THR A 365 12.41 2.84 25.46
C THR A 365 12.80 1.38 25.25
N ALA A 366 13.89 0.95 25.88
CA ALA A 366 14.26 -0.45 26.08
C ALA A 366 13.77 -0.98 27.45
N TYR A 367 13.27 -0.13 28.33
CA TYR A 367 12.91 -0.43 29.72
C TYR A 367 11.41 -0.61 29.95
N ASN A 368 10.64 -0.94 28.92
CA ASN A 368 9.17 -0.95 29.00
C ASN A 368 8.63 -1.85 30.11
N SER A 369 9.21 -3.04 30.30
CA SER A 369 8.86 -3.96 31.40
C SER A 369 9.12 -3.39 32.78
N ASP A 370 10.17 -2.58 32.93
CA ASP A 370 10.56 -1.97 34.20
C ASP A 370 9.73 -0.73 34.53
N LEU A 371 9.28 -0.01 33.51
CA LEU A 371 8.47 1.20 33.64
C LEU A 371 7.03 0.91 34.03
N SER A 372 6.36 0.01 33.31
CA SER A 372 4.98 -0.41 33.57
C SER A 372 4.07 0.76 34.02
N ASN A 373 3.35 0.59 35.14
CA ASN A 373 2.45 1.63 35.70
C ASN A 373 3.07 2.37 36.92
N LYS A 374 4.40 2.41 37.00
CA LYS A 374 5.10 3.13 38.07
C LYS A 374 4.76 4.61 38.12
N PRO A 375 4.87 5.23 39.33
CA PRO A 375 4.78 6.68 39.49
C PRO A 375 5.71 7.45 38.57
N TYR A 376 5.28 8.63 38.11
CA TYR A 376 6.09 9.45 37.21
C TYR A 376 7.50 9.77 37.74
N PRO A 377 7.71 10.10 39.04
CA PRO A 377 9.07 10.33 39.56
C PRO A 377 10.01 9.12 39.45
N GLU A 378 9.44 7.90 39.49
CA GLU A 378 10.21 6.67 39.28
C GLU A 378 10.53 6.46 37.79
N LYS A 379 9.53 6.63 36.90
CA LYS A 379 9.76 6.57 35.44
C LYS A 379 10.81 7.59 34.99
N ARG A 380 10.79 8.78 35.58
CA ARG A 380 11.75 9.84 35.28
C ARG A 380 13.19 9.44 35.56
N LYS A 381 13.47 8.59 36.58
CA LYS A 381 14.81 8.05 36.83
C LYS A 381 15.32 7.22 35.66
N TYR A 382 14.47 6.31 35.14
CA TYR A 382 14.84 5.51 33.95
C TYR A 382 15.07 6.39 32.72
N PHE A 383 14.23 7.41 32.51
CA PHE A 383 14.44 8.36 31.41
C PHE A 383 15.72 9.16 31.56
N SER A 384 16.19 9.41 32.76
CA SER A 384 17.48 10.11 33.00
C SER A 384 18.71 9.27 32.59
N GLU A 385 18.57 7.94 32.57
CA GLU A 385 19.61 7.00 32.15
C GLU A 385 19.53 6.70 30.65
N SER A 386 18.50 7.18 29.98
CA SER A 386 18.28 6.94 28.56
C SER A 386 19.18 7.81 27.68
N HIS A 387 19.78 7.22 26.64
CA HIS A 387 20.54 7.94 25.63
C HIS A 387 19.68 8.61 24.55
N LEU A 388 18.33 8.41 24.59
CA LEU A 388 17.41 8.98 23.61
C LEU A 388 17.13 10.45 23.91
N GLU A 389 17.20 11.30 22.87
CA GLU A 389 16.88 12.73 22.97
C GLU A 389 15.41 12.95 23.34
N LEU A 390 14.50 12.11 22.82
CA LEU A 390 13.08 12.14 23.20
C LEU A 390 12.87 12.00 24.71
N ASN A 391 13.75 11.25 25.40
CA ASN A 391 13.65 11.00 26.83
C ASN A 391 14.33 12.07 27.67
N LYS A 392 15.28 12.80 27.12
CA LYS A 392 15.90 13.96 27.81
C LYS A 392 14.89 15.06 28.12
N TYR A 393 13.78 15.15 27.39
CA TYR A 393 12.68 16.06 27.70
C TYR A 393 12.19 15.91 29.15
N PHE A 394 12.11 14.67 29.66
CA PHE A 394 11.61 14.37 31.00
C PHE A 394 12.57 14.83 32.12
N LEU A 395 13.84 15.09 31.83
CA LEU A 395 14.79 15.64 32.82
C LEU A 395 14.35 17.04 33.28
N PHE A 396 13.74 17.80 32.40
CA PHE A 396 13.32 19.18 32.65
C PHE A 396 11.85 19.30 33.06
N SER A 397 11.06 18.19 32.98
CA SER A 397 9.65 18.13 33.38
C SER A 397 9.56 17.55 34.81
N GLN A 398 9.13 18.37 35.77
CA GLN A 398 9.00 17.94 37.18
C GLN A 398 7.69 17.18 37.40
N GLU A 399 6.67 17.50 36.62
CA GLU A 399 5.33 16.92 36.67
C GLU A 399 4.96 16.32 35.30
N TRP A 400 3.96 15.44 35.32
CA TRP A 400 3.43 14.84 34.10
C TRP A 400 1.88 14.82 34.15
N LYS A 401 1.31 15.98 33.93
CA LYS A 401 -0.14 16.23 33.90
C LYS A 401 -0.59 16.61 32.49
N LYS A 402 -1.86 16.90 32.32
CA LYS A 402 -2.47 17.31 31.05
C LYS A 402 -1.65 18.36 30.29
N ASP A 403 -1.27 19.45 31.00
CA ASP A 403 -0.57 20.56 30.37
C ASP A 403 0.85 20.20 29.92
N ASP A 404 1.54 19.30 30.65
CA ASP A 404 2.87 18.81 30.29
C ASP A 404 2.81 17.94 29.05
N ILE A 405 1.79 17.08 28.93
CA ILE A 405 1.54 16.27 27.74
C ILE A 405 1.28 17.17 26.53
N ILE A 406 0.41 18.17 26.66
CA ILE A 406 0.11 19.14 25.59
C ILE A 406 1.36 19.94 25.20
N LYS A 407 2.15 20.40 26.18
CA LYS A 407 3.38 21.16 25.95
C LYS A 407 4.41 20.33 25.16
N ARG A 408 4.58 19.06 25.54
CA ARG A 408 5.46 18.14 24.80
C ARG A 408 4.92 17.87 23.40
N ALA A 409 3.62 17.63 23.24
CA ALA A 409 2.99 17.43 21.93
C ALA A 409 3.28 18.61 20.99
N LYS A 410 3.15 19.86 21.45
CA LYS A 410 3.49 21.07 20.68
C LYS A 410 4.95 21.09 20.23
N SER A 411 5.89 20.77 21.14
CA SER A 411 7.32 20.71 20.80
C SER A 411 7.63 19.65 19.74
N LEU A 412 7.01 18.45 19.85
CA LEU A 412 7.20 17.38 18.88
C LEU A 412 6.54 17.69 17.55
N THR A 413 5.41 18.43 17.54
CA THR A 413 4.72 18.88 16.33
C THR A 413 5.59 19.83 15.50
N MET A 414 6.28 20.77 16.14
CA MET A 414 7.22 21.65 15.43
C MET A 414 8.31 20.86 14.72
N LYS A 415 8.87 19.83 15.37
CA LYS A 415 9.84 18.94 14.75
C LYS A 415 9.24 18.09 13.64
N ALA A 416 8.01 17.63 13.80
CA ALA A 416 7.33 16.85 12.75
C ALA A 416 7.09 17.68 11.47
N LEU A 417 6.78 18.97 11.60
CA LEU A 417 6.67 19.91 10.47
C LEU A 417 8.01 20.13 9.75
N GLU A 418 9.13 20.09 10.48
CA GLU A 418 10.48 20.16 9.88
C GLU A 418 10.85 18.85 9.13
N ILE A 419 10.43 17.68 9.65
CA ILE A 419 10.75 16.37 9.06
C ILE A 419 9.86 16.12 7.83
N TRP A 420 8.58 16.45 7.92
CA TRP A 420 7.59 16.29 6.86
C TRP A 420 6.96 17.64 6.49
N PRO A 421 7.74 18.57 5.87
CA PRO A 421 7.25 19.89 5.49
C PRO A 421 6.14 19.78 4.43
N TYR A 422 5.24 20.74 4.43
CA TYR A 422 4.24 20.83 3.37
C TYR A 422 4.92 21.17 2.04
N PHE A 423 4.70 20.35 1.03
CA PHE A 423 5.28 20.54 -0.30
C PHE A 423 4.26 21.07 -1.33
N GLY A 424 3.00 21.24 -0.95
CA GLY A 424 2.01 21.91 -1.77
C GLY A 424 2.31 23.42 -1.81
N SER A 425 2.17 24.06 -2.98
CA SER A 425 2.25 25.51 -3.04
C SER A 425 1.00 26.12 -2.40
N GLU A 426 1.15 27.20 -1.65
CA GLU A 426 -0.02 27.96 -1.16
C GLU A 426 -0.85 28.50 -2.35
N GLU A 427 -0.21 28.72 -3.50
CA GLU A 427 -0.83 29.16 -4.74
C GLU A 427 -1.52 28.04 -5.54
N VAL A 428 -1.07 26.76 -5.43
CA VAL A 428 -1.72 25.62 -6.12
C VAL A 428 -3.03 25.21 -5.44
N ALA A 429 -3.25 25.56 -4.18
CA ALA A 429 -4.60 25.51 -3.61
C ALA A 429 -5.57 26.51 -4.29
N SER A 430 -5.05 27.48 -5.04
CA SER A 430 -5.81 28.39 -5.89
C SER A 430 -5.89 27.95 -7.36
N ASP A 431 -5.00 27.04 -7.85
CA ASP A 431 -4.93 26.70 -9.28
C ASP A 431 -5.57 25.35 -9.67
N VAL A 432 -5.86 24.46 -8.72
CA VAL A 432 -6.83 23.38 -8.97
C VAL A 432 -8.27 23.91 -8.87
N ASP A 433 -8.47 25.08 -8.28
CA ASP A 433 -9.79 25.71 -8.12
C ASP A 433 -9.86 27.20 -8.54
N SER A 434 -8.83 27.79 -9.12
CA SER A 434 -8.94 29.09 -9.79
C SER A 434 -9.16 28.99 -11.32
N LYS A 435 -9.66 27.87 -11.83
CA LYS A 435 -10.73 28.01 -12.79
C LYS A 435 -11.87 28.57 -11.97
N SER A 436 -12.03 29.89 -11.93
CA SER A 436 -13.31 30.54 -11.80
C SER A 436 -14.23 29.61 -12.58
N TYR A 437 -15.02 28.76 -11.88
CA TYR A 437 -15.84 27.80 -12.60
C TYR A 437 -16.73 28.68 -13.47
N SER A 438 -16.37 28.75 -14.74
CA SER A 438 -17.14 29.40 -15.77
C SER A 438 -18.55 28.88 -15.65
N THR A 439 -19.52 29.70 -15.93
CA THR A 439 -20.94 29.35 -15.81
C THR A 439 -21.17 28.00 -16.50
N PRO A 440 -21.66 26.96 -15.84
CA PRO A 440 -21.89 25.69 -16.49
C PRO A 440 -22.96 25.83 -17.55
N GLN A 441 -22.73 25.25 -18.72
CA GLN A 441 -23.65 25.29 -19.85
C GLN A 441 -24.49 24.02 -19.97
N SER A 442 -23.89 22.90 -19.62
CA SER A 442 -24.56 21.60 -19.68
C SER A 442 -24.02 20.62 -18.63
N VAL A 443 -24.84 19.66 -18.26
CA VAL A 443 -24.48 18.54 -17.40
C VAL A 443 -24.98 17.25 -18.00
N TYR A 444 -24.11 16.25 -17.98
CA TYR A 444 -24.40 14.86 -18.30
C TYR A 444 -24.31 14.03 -17.01
N CYS A 445 -25.30 13.16 -16.78
CA CYS A 445 -25.32 12.25 -15.65
C CYS A 445 -26.07 10.96 -16.06
N LEU A 446 -25.41 9.79 -15.94
CA LEU A 446 -26.00 8.47 -16.16
C LEU A 446 -26.83 8.35 -17.46
N GLY A 447 -26.28 8.81 -18.58
CA GLY A 447 -26.97 8.75 -19.88
C GLY A 447 -27.92 9.91 -20.16
N ARG A 448 -28.18 10.79 -19.18
CA ARG A 448 -29.05 11.95 -19.32
C ARG A 448 -28.25 13.23 -19.52
N TYR A 449 -28.82 14.16 -20.26
CA TYR A 449 -28.21 15.43 -20.58
C TYR A 449 -29.17 16.57 -20.30
N SER A 450 -28.69 17.66 -19.70
CA SER A 450 -29.45 18.89 -19.53
C SER A 450 -28.61 20.14 -19.74
N LYS A 451 -29.23 21.17 -20.37
CA LYS A 451 -28.67 22.52 -20.37
C LYS A 451 -28.89 23.17 -19.00
N VAL A 452 -27.87 23.75 -18.42
CA VAL A 452 -27.89 24.38 -17.12
C VAL A 452 -27.36 25.82 -17.20
N ARG A 453 -27.74 26.66 -16.23
CA ARG A 453 -27.30 28.07 -16.20
C ARG A 453 -26.52 28.40 -14.92
N SER A 454 -26.48 27.47 -13.99
CA SER A 454 -25.82 27.66 -12.69
C SER A 454 -25.37 26.33 -12.11
N TRP A 455 -24.42 26.36 -11.20
CA TRP A 455 -24.00 25.20 -10.42
C TRP A 455 -25.16 24.61 -9.55
N ARG A 456 -26.10 25.47 -9.15
CA ARG A 456 -27.31 25.02 -8.44
C ARG A 456 -28.16 24.10 -9.33
N ASP A 457 -28.23 24.39 -10.62
CA ASP A 457 -28.95 23.54 -11.57
C ASP A 457 -28.22 22.23 -11.82
N VAL A 458 -26.86 22.24 -11.85
CA VAL A 458 -26.03 21.03 -11.92
C VAL A 458 -26.31 20.10 -10.77
N LEU A 459 -26.25 20.61 -9.52
CA LEU A 459 -26.52 19.81 -8.32
C LEU A 459 -27.96 19.23 -8.33
N THR A 460 -28.93 20.07 -8.65
CA THR A 460 -30.33 19.63 -8.72
C THR A 460 -30.51 18.52 -9.76
N PHE A 461 -30.02 18.72 -10.98
CA PHE A 461 -30.13 17.73 -12.05
C PHE A 461 -29.42 16.42 -11.68
N THR A 462 -28.23 16.48 -11.08
CA THR A 462 -27.50 15.30 -10.63
C THR A 462 -28.32 14.52 -9.59
N LEU A 463 -28.91 15.17 -8.61
CA LEU A 463 -29.73 14.52 -7.58
C LEU A 463 -31.05 13.97 -8.12
N GLU A 464 -31.71 14.69 -9.04
CA GLU A 464 -32.93 14.20 -9.71
C GLU A 464 -32.62 12.95 -10.55
N THR A 465 -31.53 12.96 -11.31
CA THR A 465 -31.12 11.80 -12.09
C THR A 465 -30.81 10.60 -11.18
N LEU A 466 -30.12 10.82 -10.07
CA LEU A 466 -29.84 9.74 -9.11
C LEU A 466 -31.10 9.21 -8.44
N TYR A 467 -32.06 10.07 -8.13
CA TYR A 467 -33.33 9.63 -7.56
C TYR A 467 -34.13 8.75 -8.53
N GLU A 468 -34.12 9.07 -9.82
CA GLU A 468 -34.85 8.32 -10.85
C GLU A 468 -34.15 7.04 -11.28
N GLU A 469 -32.81 7.07 -11.43
CA GLU A 469 -32.05 5.92 -11.95
C GLU A 469 -31.50 4.99 -10.84
N LEU A 470 -31.20 5.54 -9.65
CA LEU A 470 -30.57 4.84 -8.54
C LEU A 470 -31.22 5.22 -7.19
N PRO A 471 -32.52 4.95 -6.98
CA PRO A 471 -33.26 5.43 -5.81
C PRO A 471 -32.69 4.93 -4.47
N GLU A 472 -32.13 3.73 -4.41
CA GLU A 472 -31.52 3.18 -3.19
C GLU A 472 -30.27 4.00 -2.78
N TYR A 473 -29.46 4.39 -3.76
CA TYR A 473 -28.27 5.24 -3.51
C TYR A 473 -28.67 6.67 -3.15
N PHE A 474 -29.74 7.21 -3.71
CA PHE A 474 -30.26 8.51 -3.32
C PHE A 474 -30.65 8.54 -1.83
N GLU A 475 -31.35 7.53 -1.34
CA GLU A 475 -31.70 7.41 0.09
C GLU A 475 -30.45 7.28 0.98
N GLN A 476 -29.42 6.60 0.50
CA GLN A 476 -28.13 6.52 1.20
C GLN A 476 -27.45 7.89 1.28
N ILE A 477 -27.47 8.69 0.20
CA ILE A 477 -26.91 10.06 0.17
C ILE A 477 -27.63 10.94 1.20
N VAL A 478 -28.96 10.90 1.25
CA VAL A 478 -29.76 11.66 2.22
C VAL A 478 -29.38 11.30 3.65
N LYS A 479 -29.16 10.01 3.96
CA LYS A 479 -28.71 9.54 5.28
C LYS A 479 -27.28 9.95 5.60
N THR A 480 -26.39 9.93 4.60
CA THR A 480 -24.96 10.26 4.78
C THR A 480 -24.74 11.76 4.98
N TYR A 481 -25.54 12.59 4.32
CA TYR A 481 -25.41 14.05 4.36
C TYR A 481 -26.67 14.75 4.87
N PRO A 482 -27.16 14.45 6.09
CA PRO A 482 -28.45 14.94 6.58
C PRO A 482 -28.55 16.47 6.70
N LYS A 483 -27.41 17.17 6.75
CA LYS A 483 -27.38 18.66 6.79
C LYS A 483 -27.65 19.31 5.43
N TRP A 484 -27.62 18.57 4.33
CA TRP A 484 -27.89 19.10 2.99
C TRP A 484 -29.35 19.01 2.62
N PHE A 485 -30.10 18.10 3.26
CA PHE A 485 -31.50 17.78 2.94
C PHE A 485 -32.43 18.08 4.10
N ALA A 486 -33.64 18.48 3.77
CA ALA A 486 -34.73 18.66 4.75
C ALA A 486 -36.06 18.24 4.12
N LYS A 487 -37.04 17.92 4.97
CA LYS A 487 -38.43 17.72 4.54
C LYS A 487 -39.29 18.99 4.68
N ASP A 488 -38.81 19.98 5.43
CA ASP A 488 -39.42 21.28 5.58
C ASP A 488 -38.46 22.36 5.05
N GLU A 489 -38.95 23.20 4.13
CA GLU A 489 -38.16 24.27 3.51
C GLU A 489 -37.54 25.23 4.52
N LYS A 490 -38.23 25.47 5.66
CA LYS A 490 -37.79 26.39 6.71
C LYS A 490 -36.51 25.95 7.43
N GLN A 491 -36.08 24.71 7.25
CA GLN A 491 -34.85 24.17 7.86
C GLN A 491 -33.60 24.53 7.08
N LEU A 492 -33.75 25.06 5.87
CA LEU A 492 -32.66 25.40 4.96
C LEU A 492 -32.65 26.89 4.65
N ARG A 493 -31.48 27.42 4.26
CA ARG A 493 -31.30 28.86 3.92
C ARG A 493 -31.81 29.21 2.53
N ALA A 494 -31.52 28.33 1.55
CA ALA A 494 -32.01 28.45 0.18
C ALA A 494 -32.44 27.06 -0.32
N PRO A 495 -33.64 26.64 0.08
CA PRO A 495 -34.18 25.33 -0.26
C PRO A 495 -34.55 25.24 -1.74
N ARG A 496 -34.24 24.09 -2.38
CA ARG A 496 -34.77 23.72 -3.69
C ARG A 496 -35.47 22.36 -3.55
N LEU A 497 -36.75 22.32 -3.92
CA LEU A 497 -37.52 21.07 -3.86
C LEU A 497 -37.07 20.10 -4.96
N LEU A 498 -36.89 18.84 -4.59
CA LEU A 498 -36.60 17.72 -5.47
C LEU A 498 -37.85 16.86 -5.70
N SER A 499 -37.91 16.12 -6.80
CA SER A 499 -39.01 15.19 -7.11
C SER A 499 -39.19 14.08 -6.06
N SER A 500 -38.16 13.81 -5.27
CA SER A 500 -38.17 12.91 -4.11
C SER A 500 -38.98 13.43 -2.92
N GLY A 501 -39.43 14.71 -2.94
CA GLY A 501 -40.08 15.38 -1.81
C GLY A 501 -39.11 15.88 -0.74
N TYR A 502 -37.80 15.80 -0.95
CA TYR A 502 -36.80 16.48 -0.13
C TYR A 502 -36.46 17.85 -0.69
N TYR A 503 -36.10 18.78 0.20
CA TYR A 503 -35.45 20.05 -0.14
C TYR A 503 -33.95 19.88 -0.01
N ILE A 504 -33.17 20.44 -0.96
CA ILE A 504 -31.71 20.51 -0.94
C ILE A 504 -31.24 21.94 -0.70
N GLU A 505 -30.22 22.12 0.16
CA GLU A 505 -29.57 23.41 0.39
C GLU A 505 -28.68 23.80 -0.80
N VAL A 506 -29.00 24.91 -1.45
CA VAL A 506 -28.25 25.43 -2.60
C VAL A 506 -27.60 26.80 -2.36
N ASN A 507 -27.58 27.30 -1.10
CA ASN A 507 -26.89 28.55 -0.74
C ASN A 507 -25.39 28.35 -0.53
N ASP A 508 -24.73 27.88 -1.56
CA ASP A 508 -23.30 27.60 -1.56
C ASP A 508 -22.60 28.27 -2.74
N SER A 509 -21.28 28.50 -2.62
CA SER A 509 -20.45 28.94 -3.75
C SER A 509 -20.38 27.86 -4.84
N ALA A 510 -20.02 28.23 -6.05
CA ALA A 510 -19.83 27.31 -7.17
C ALA A 510 -18.91 26.13 -6.79
N ASN A 511 -17.78 26.41 -6.12
CA ASN A 511 -16.84 25.44 -5.65
C ASN A 511 -17.43 24.47 -4.59
N ALA A 512 -18.22 25.00 -3.66
CA ALA A 512 -18.86 24.20 -2.64
C ALA A 512 -19.92 23.25 -3.25
N ILE A 513 -20.67 23.72 -4.24
CA ILE A 513 -21.64 22.89 -4.98
C ILE A 513 -20.94 21.82 -5.81
N TYR A 514 -19.85 22.17 -6.53
CA TYR A 514 -19.05 21.18 -7.23
C TYR A 514 -18.52 20.10 -6.28
N SER A 515 -17.97 20.50 -5.13
CA SER A 515 -17.52 19.56 -4.10
C SER A 515 -18.66 18.68 -3.56
N LYS A 516 -19.90 19.22 -3.43
CA LYS A 516 -21.08 18.41 -3.10
C LYS A 516 -21.35 17.36 -4.18
N CYS A 517 -21.33 17.75 -5.46
CA CYS A 517 -21.50 16.81 -6.58
C CYS A 517 -20.45 15.71 -6.54
N GLN A 518 -19.16 16.06 -6.37
CA GLN A 518 -18.09 15.05 -6.28
C GLN A 518 -18.31 14.06 -5.12
N LYS A 519 -18.66 14.54 -3.94
CA LYS A 519 -18.97 13.68 -2.78
C LYS A 519 -20.16 12.77 -3.02
N ILE A 520 -21.17 13.23 -3.75
CA ILE A 520 -22.32 12.43 -4.16
C ILE A 520 -21.86 11.32 -5.12
N LEU A 521 -21.09 11.68 -6.14
CA LEU A 521 -20.57 10.72 -7.13
C LEU A 521 -19.67 9.66 -6.47
N ASP A 522 -18.80 10.06 -5.56
CA ASP A 522 -17.97 9.15 -4.76
C ASP A 522 -18.82 8.18 -3.91
N ALA A 523 -19.89 8.69 -3.29
CA ALA A 523 -20.78 7.88 -2.45
C ALA A 523 -21.56 6.81 -3.26
N VAL A 524 -21.81 7.06 -4.54
CA VAL A 524 -22.51 6.13 -5.44
C VAL A 524 -21.55 5.43 -6.43
N HIS A 525 -20.24 5.59 -6.24
CA HIS A 525 -19.19 4.95 -7.04
C HIS A 525 -19.26 5.25 -8.55
N LEU A 526 -19.79 6.40 -8.95
CA LEU A 526 -19.80 6.85 -10.33
C LEU A 526 -18.42 7.37 -10.75
N VAL A 527 -18.05 7.13 -12.01
CA VAL A 527 -16.78 7.55 -12.61
C VAL A 527 -16.98 8.75 -13.54
N ASP A 528 -15.90 9.40 -13.97
CA ASP A 528 -15.91 10.58 -14.85
C ASP A 528 -16.66 10.37 -16.18
N ALA A 529 -16.81 9.11 -16.61
CA ALA A 529 -17.60 8.76 -17.79
C ALA A 529 -19.13 8.87 -17.55
N ASP A 530 -19.57 8.74 -16.28
CA ASP A 530 -20.97 8.74 -15.91
C ASP A 530 -21.49 10.13 -15.56
N TRP A 531 -20.58 11.09 -15.31
CA TRP A 531 -20.92 12.47 -14.96
C TRP A 531 -19.91 13.46 -15.54
N LYS A 532 -20.41 14.47 -16.27
CA LYS A 532 -19.59 15.48 -16.92
C LYS A 532 -20.33 16.82 -16.96
N VAL A 533 -19.60 17.91 -16.72
CA VAL A 533 -20.11 19.28 -16.85
C VAL A 533 -19.31 20.01 -17.93
N GLU A 534 -20.00 20.68 -18.84
CA GLU A 534 -19.40 21.55 -19.86
C GLU A 534 -19.53 23.00 -19.44
N TYR A 535 -18.49 23.77 -19.70
CA TYR A 535 -18.38 25.17 -19.30
C TYR A 535 -18.24 26.08 -20.52
N GLU A 536 -18.58 27.34 -20.34
CA GLU A 536 -18.24 28.40 -21.29
C GLU A 536 -16.71 28.55 -21.34
N LYS A 537 -16.13 28.53 -22.53
CA LYS A 537 -14.67 28.72 -22.74
C LYS A 537 -14.27 30.18 -22.55
#